data_fd852f2787098812f2e1972b0bf953b4
#
_entry.id   fd852f2787098812f2e1972b0bf953b4
#
_cell.length_a   1.000
_cell.length_b   1.000
_cell.length_c   1.000
_cell.angle_alpha   90.00
_cell.angle_beta   90.00
_cell.angle_gamma   90.00
#
_symmetry.space_group_name_H-M   'P 1'
#
loop_
_entity.id
_entity.type
_entity.pdbx_description
1 polymer ?
#
loop_
_entity_poly.entity_id
_entity_poly.type
_entity_poly.pdbx_seq_one_letter_code
_entity_poly.pdbx_strand_id
1 'polypeptide(L)'
;VLIQDGEKIKREQQRTTGAMEEIAGWLNIPNIRRAEAYDISNTNGIESVGSMVVFEDGKPKKNDYRKFKIKTVKGPDDYKSMREVLTRRFKRAIEGSSGFDIYPDLIMMDGGRGQVNIALEVLDQLGLKIPVCGMVKDDHHNTRGLYYNNVEIPIDTHSEGFKPVSYT
;
A
#
# COMPACT_ATOMS: atom_id res chain seq x y z
N VAL A 1 -23.80 -12.70 19.46
CA VAL A 1 -23.07 -11.50 19.05
C VAL A 1 -21.60 -11.82 18.83
N LEU A 2 -20.93 -12.46 19.80
CA LEU A 2 -19.53 -12.85 19.69
C LEU A 2 -19.27 -13.84 18.55
N ILE A 3 -20.19 -14.78 18.33
CA ILE A 3 -20.07 -15.77 17.25
C ILE A 3 -20.19 -15.09 15.88
N GLN A 4 -21.10 -14.14 15.73
CA GLN A 4 -21.28 -13.41 14.49
C GLN A 4 -20.05 -12.56 14.15
N ASP A 5 -19.45 -11.92 15.17
CA ASP A 5 -18.24 -11.13 14.99
C ASP A 5 -17.06 -12.01 14.59
N GLY A 6 -16.92 -13.20 15.19
CA GLY A 6 -15.89 -14.17 14.85
C GLY A 6 -16.01 -14.68 13.40
N GLU A 7 -17.22 -14.97 12.96
CA GLU A 7 -17.46 -15.40 11.58
C GLU A 7 -17.18 -14.28 10.57
N LYS A 8 -17.53 -13.04 10.92
CA LYS A 8 -17.23 -11.89 10.10
C LYS A 8 -15.73 -11.68 9.93
N ILE A 9 -14.96 -11.78 11.01
CA ILE A 9 -13.51 -11.67 11.00
C ILE A 9 -12.90 -12.77 10.12
N LYS A 10 -13.35 -14.02 10.24
CA LYS A 10 -12.89 -15.12 9.40
C LYS A 10 -13.14 -14.86 7.91
N ARG A 11 -14.34 -14.38 7.58
CA ARG A 11 -14.69 -14.07 6.17
C ARG A 11 -13.82 -12.96 5.61
N GLU A 12 -13.54 -11.91 6.40
CA GLU A 12 -12.67 -10.83 6.00
C GLU A 12 -11.24 -11.30 5.79
N GLN A 13 -10.72 -12.17 6.66
CA GLN A 13 -9.38 -12.73 6.52
C GLN A 13 -9.25 -13.62 5.27
N GLN A 14 -10.24 -14.47 5.01
CA GLN A 14 -10.26 -15.31 3.81
C GLN A 14 -10.33 -14.46 2.55
N ARG A 15 -11.13 -13.41 2.57
CA ARG A 15 -11.25 -12.47 1.45
C ARG A 15 -9.93 -11.77 1.19
N THR A 16 -9.22 -11.32 2.22
CA THR A 16 -7.93 -10.65 2.09
C THR A 16 -6.87 -11.60 1.53
N THR A 17 -6.85 -12.86 1.99
CA THR A 17 -5.93 -13.87 1.49
C THR A 17 -6.17 -14.15 0.00
N GLY A 18 -7.43 -14.36 -0.39
CA GLY A 18 -7.80 -14.57 -1.78
C GLY A 18 -7.46 -13.38 -2.66
N ALA A 19 -7.64 -12.18 -2.11
CA ALA A 19 -7.32 -10.94 -2.81
C ALA A 19 -5.83 -10.80 -3.11
N MET A 20 -4.96 -11.14 -2.17
CA MET A 20 -3.52 -11.08 -2.40
C MET A 20 -3.09 -12.08 -3.46
N GLU A 21 -3.68 -13.27 -3.49
CA GLU A 21 -3.43 -14.26 -4.53
C GLU A 21 -3.86 -13.75 -5.91
N GLU A 22 -5.02 -13.13 -6.01
CA GLU A 22 -5.50 -12.55 -7.26
C GLU A 22 -4.60 -11.40 -7.74
N ILE A 23 -4.21 -10.52 -6.84
CA ILE A 23 -3.31 -9.40 -7.16
C ILE A 23 -1.97 -9.96 -7.65
N ALA A 24 -1.42 -10.96 -6.99
CA ALA A 24 -0.19 -11.61 -7.42
C ALA A 24 -0.32 -12.17 -8.84
N GLY A 25 -1.47 -12.79 -9.15
CA GLY A 25 -1.76 -13.29 -10.49
C GLY A 25 -1.83 -12.19 -11.54
N TRP A 26 -2.54 -11.10 -11.25
CA TRP A 26 -2.65 -9.96 -12.17
C TRP A 26 -1.31 -9.30 -12.45
N LEU A 27 -0.45 -9.19 -11.45
CA LEU A 27 0.85 -8.56 -11.57
C LEU A 27 1.96 -9.53 -11.99
N ASN A 28 1.63 -10.81 -12.11
CA ASN A 28 2.58 -11.87 -12.41
C ASN A 28 3.76 -11.91 -11.44
N ILE A 29 3.46 -11.69 -10.16
CA ILE A 29 4.41 -11.80 -9.06
C ILE A 29 4.16 -13.15 -8.39
N PRO A 30 5.13 -14.08 -8.39
CA PRO A 30 4.85 -15.46 -7.99
C PRO A 30 4.52 -15.64 -6.52
N ASN A 31 4.89 -14.71 -5.65
CA ASN A 31 4.66 -14.87 -4.22
C ASN A 31 4.71 -13.54 -3.50
N ILE A 32 3.55 -13.06 -3.06
CA ILE A 32 3.47 -11.86 -2.24
C ILE A 32 3.21 -12.29 -0.80
N ARG A 33 4.27 -12.39 -0.02
CA ARG A 33 4.14 -12.70 1.40
C ARG A 33 3.85 -11.46 2.22
N ARG A 34 4.60 -10.38 1.98
CA ARG A 34 4.42 -9.11 2.68
C ARG A 34 4.12 -8.01 1.66
N ALA A 35 3.00 -7.33 1.86
CA ALA A 35 2.63 -6.15 1.08
C ALA A 35 2.52 -4.96 2.02
N GLU A 36 2.99 -3.80 1.58
CA GLU A 36 2.87 -2.54 2.30
C GLU A 36 2.09 -1.56 1.44
N ALA A 37 1.09 -0.93 2.05
CA ALA A 37 0.26 0.06 1.36
C ALA A 37 0.44 1.42 2.03
N TYR A 38 0.55 2.46 1.22
CA TYR A 38 0.87 3.82 1.67
C TYR A 38 -0.19 4.81 1.22
N ASP A 39 -0.54 5.71 2.13
CA ASP A 39 -1.51 6.77 1.88
C ASP A 39 -1.10 8.03 2.65
N ILE A 40 -1.45 9.19 2.10
CA ILE A 40 -1.25 10.49 2.75
C ILE A 40 -2.61 11.06 3.11
N SER A 41 -2.77 11.47 4.36
CA SER A 41 -3.95 12.18 4.81
C SER A 41 -3.59 13.56 5.35
N ASN A 42 -4.46 14.52 5.12
CA ASN A 42 -4.29 15.89 5.59
C ASN A 42 -5.34 16.16 6.68
N THR A 43 -4.87 16.52 7.87
CA THR A 43 -5.76 16.81 8.98
C THR A 43 -5.99 18.33 9.04
N ASN A 44 -7.20 18.76 8.73
CA ASN A 44 -7.63 20.17 8.75
C ASN A 44 -6.72 21.12 7.93
N GLY A 45 -6.06 20.60 6.91
CA GLY A 45 -5.19 21.38 6.05
C GLY A 45 -3.89 21.88 6.69
N ILE A 46 -3.62 21.49 7.94
CA ILE A 46 -2.48 22.01 8.71
C ILE A 46 -1.34 20.99 8.75
N GLU A 47 -1.66 19.72 8.98
CA GLU A 47 -0.65 18.67 9.10
C GLU A 47 -0.95 17.52 8.13
N SER A 48 0.09 16.99 7.51
CA SER A 48 0.00 15.78 6.69
C SER A 48 0.60 14.62 7.46
N VAL A 49 -0.05 13.46 7.34
CA VAL A 49 0.39 12.22 7.96
C VAL A 49 0.42 11.14 6.89
N GLY A 50 1.56 10.44 6.81
CA GLY A 50 1.66 9.25 5.99
C GLY A 50 1.29 8.02 6.80
N SER A 51 0.51 7.14 6.21
CA SER A 51 0.12 5.87 6.84
C SER A 51 0.70 4.71 6.06
N MET A 52 1.28 3.76 6.80
CA MET A 52 1.75 2.49 6.27
C MET A 52 0.91 1.37 6.86
N VAL A 53 0.23 0.64 6.01
CA VAL A 53 -0.52 -0.57 6.39
C VAL A 53 0.25 -1.77 5.86
N VAL A 54 0.20 -2.86 6.59
CA VAL A 54 0.97 -4.05 6.27
C VAL A 54 0.05 -5.26 6.21
N PHE A 55 0.23 -6.06 5.16
CA PHE A 55 -0.40 -7.36 5.02
C PHE A 55 0.69 -8.43 4.98
N GLU A 56 0.50 -9.50 5.72
CA GLU A 56 1.41 -10.64 5.72
C GLU A 56 0.60 -11.91 5.55
N ASP A 57 0.99 -12.71 4.57
CA ASP A 57 0.25 -13.93 4.20
C ASP A 57 -1.24 -13.66 3.94
N GLY A 58 -1.54 -12.50 3.32
CA GLY A 58 -2.88 -12.08 2.98
C GLY A 58 -3.71 -11.53 4.14
N LYS A 59 -3.12 -11.35 5.30
CA LYS A 59 -3.82 -10.87 6.49
C LYS A 59 -3.24 -9.55 6.99
N PRO A 60 -4.07 -8.64 7.52
CA PRO A 60 -3.55 -7.42 8.13
C PRO A 60 -2.60 -7.73 9.29
N LYS A 61 -1.42 -7.11 9.27
CA LYS A 61 -0.44 -7.21 10.35
C LYS A 61 -0.35 -5.88 11.07
N LYS A 62 -1.31 -5.63 11.94
CA LYS A 62 -1.50 -4.33 12.60
C LYS A 62 -0.31 -3.91 13.45
N ASN A 63 0.46 -4.84 14.00
CA ASN A 63 1.65 -4.52 14.79
C ASN A 63 2.74 -3.82 13.97
N ASP A 64 2.71 -3.99 12.64
CA ASP A 64 3.69 -3.37 11.75
C ASP A 64 3.19 -2.07 11.11
N TYR A 65 1.95 -1.68 11.39
CA TYR A 65 1.42 -0.41 10.88
C TYR A 65 2.20 0.75 11.48
N ARG A 66 2.47 1.77 10.66
CA ARG A 66 3.21 2.95 11.09
C ARG A 66 2.54 4.22 10.59
N LYS A 67 2.67 5.28 11.35
CA LYS A 67 2.27 6.62 10.94
C LYS A 67 3.50 7.51 10.91
N PHE A 68 3.62 8.30 9.87
CA PHE A 68 4.73 9.21 9.66
C PHE A 68 4.21 10.65 9.66
N LYS A 69 4.57 11.40 10.67
CA LYS A 69 4.29 12.84 10.69
C LYS A 69 5.21 13.52 9.67
N ILE A 70 4.65 14.24 8.73
CA ILE A 70 5.43 14.90 7.68
C ILE A 70 6.16 16.10 8.28
N LYS A 71 7.47 16.19 8.05
CA LYS A 71 8.35 17.17 8.69
C LYS A 71 8.93 18.21 7.74
N THR A 72 9.19 17.83 6.47
CA THR A 72 9.96 18.65 5.53
C THR A 72 9.10 19.33 4.49
N VAL A 73 7.81 19.01 4.40
CA VAL A 73 6.90 19.54 3.39
C VAL A 73 5.99 20.56 4.03
N LYS A 74 5.92 21.74 3.44
CA LYS A 74 5.01 22.81 3.88
C LYS A 74 3.76 22.77 3.02
N GLY A 75 2.60 22.76 3.67
CA GLY A 75 1.31 22.75 2.97
C GLY A 75 0.95 21.38 2.38
N PRO A 76 -0.21 21.32 1.70
CA PRO A 76 -0.71 20.07 1.12
C PRO A 76 0.01 19.74 -0.18
N ASP A 77 0.98 18.85 -0.12
CA ASP A 77 1.69 18.33 -1.29
C ASP A 77 1.88 16.84 -1.09
N ASP A 78 0.95 16.06 -1.65
CA ASP A 78 0.91 14.62 -1.45
C ASP A 78 2.12 13.90 -2.06
N TYR A 79 2.62 14.39 -3.20
CA TYR A 79 3.80 13.78 -3.84
C TYR A 79 5.06 13.97 -3.00
N LYS A 80 5.31 15.19 -2.53
CA LYS A 80 6.47 15.46 -1.67
C LYS A 80 6.34 14.74 -0.33
N SER A 81 5.13 14.70 0.23
CA SER A 81 4.87 14.00 1.50
C SER A 81 5.12 12.51 1.35
N MET A 82 4.67 11.91 0.25
CA MET A 82 4.91 10.48 -0.01
C MET A 82 6.40 10.20 -0.19
N ARG A 83 7.12 11.08 -0.88
CA ARG A 83 8.58 10.94 -1.02
C ARG A 83 9.26 10.93 0.35
N GLU A 84 8.86 11.80 1.25
CA GLU A 84 9.42 11.84 2.61
C GLU A 84 9.13 10.53 3.35
N VAL A 85 7.89 10.05 3.32
CA VAL A 85 7.47 8.82 4.01
C VAL A 85 8.30 7.63 3.54
N LEU A 86 8.35 7.41 2.23
CA LEU A 86 9.05 6.27 1.66
C LEU A 86 10.56 6.34 1.90
N THR A 87 11.13 7.53 1.78
CA THR A 87 12.56 7.74 2.04
C THR A 87 12.90 7.41 3.50
N ARG A 88 12.11 7.91 4.44
CA ARG A 88 12.32 7.63 5.87
C ARG A 88 12.15 6.15 6.18
N ARG A 89 11.11 5.52 5.62
CA ARG A 89 10.82 4.10 5.83
C ARG A 89 11.98 3.22 5.37
N PHE A 90 12.42 3.41 4.13
CA PHE A 90 13.42 2.53 3.54
C PHE A 90 14.84 2.85 3.97
N LYS A 91 15.15 4.08 4.35
CA LYS A 91 16.43 4.38 5.00
C LYS A 91 16.56 3.62 6.32
N ARG A 92 15.51 3.55 7.10
CA ARG A 92 15.50 2.78 8.34
C ARG A 92 15.69 1.28 8.08
N ALA A 93 15.09 0.78 7.00
CA ALA A 93 15.29 -0.62 6.61
C ALA A 93 16.76 -0.90 6.28
N ILE A 94 17.39 -0.03 5.51
CA ILE A 94 18.80 -0.15 5.14
C ILE A 94 19.69 -0.10 6.37
N GLU A 95 19.36 0.74 7.35
CA GLU A 95 20.10 0.85 8.61
C GLU A 95 19.85 -0.33 9.55
N GLY A 96 18.91 -1.21 9.22
CA GLY A 96 18.56 -2.36 10.05
C GLY A 96 17.79 -2.01 11.32
N SER A 97 17.07 -0.88 11.31
CA SER A 97 16.31 -0.43 12.47
C SER A 97 15.18 -1.41 12.80
N SER A 98 15.08 -1.76 14.08
CA SER A 98 14.02 -2.66 14.57
C SER A 98 12.63 -2.14 14.20
N GLY A 99 11.78 -3.02 13.68
CA GLY A 99 10.45 -2.66 13.22
C GLY A 99 10.38 -2.14 11.79
N PHE A 100 11.53 -1.93 11.13
CA PHE A 100 11.62 -1.43 9.76
C PHE A 100 12.51 -2.29 8.86
N ASP A 101 13.12 -3.32 9.40
CA ASP A 101 14.16 -4.14 8.76
C ASP A 101 13.62 -5.22 7.82
N ILE A 102 12.31 -5.39 7.74
CA ILE A 102 11.67 -6.35 6.83
C ILE A 102 11.20 -5.61 5.58
N TYR A 103 11.67 -6.07 4.41
CA TYR A 103 11.28 -5.49 3.13
C TYR A 103 9.98 -6.11 2.61
N PRO A 104 9.10 -5.31 1.98
CA PRO A 104 7.91 -5.87 1.35
C PRO A 104 8.22 -6.53 0.01
N ASP A 105 7.38 -7.47 -0.39
CA ASP A 105 7.41 -8.07 -1.72
C ASP A 105 6.65 -7.22 -2.73
N LEU A 106 5.74 -6.38 -2.25
CA LEU A 106 4.95 -5.47 -3.06
C LEU A 106 4.63 -4.20 -2.28
N ILE A 107 4.76 -3.07 -2.95
CA ILE A 107 4.31 -1.77 -2.44
C ILE A 107 3.06 -1.36 -3.20
N MET A 108 2.00 -1.00 -2.48
CA MET A 108 0.74 -0.52 -3.05
C MET A 108 0.56 0.96 -2.72
N MET A 109 0.32 1.77 -3.76
CA MET A 109 0.12 3.21 -3.60
C MET A 109 -1.35 3.54 -3.84
N ASP A 110 -1.90 4.43 -3.02
CA ASP A 110 -3.24 4.96 -3.25
C ASP A 110 -3.13 6.07 -4.31
N GLY A 111 -3.24 5.66 -5.55
CA GLY A 111 -3.11 6.56 -6.69
C GLY A 111 -2.55 5.85 -7.89
N GLY A 112 -2.53 6.54 -9.01
CA GLY A 112 -2.06 5.99 -10.27
C GLY A 112 -0.58 6.29 -10.53
N ARG A 113 -0.31 6.64 -11.78
CA ARG A 113 1.03 6.81 -12.33
C ARG A 113 1.93 7.75 -11.51
N GLY A 114 1.40 8.90 -11.05
CA GLY A 114 2.20 9.89 -10.32
C GLY A 114 2.74 9.35 -9.01
N GLN A 115 1.91 8.69 -8.21
CA GLN A 115 2.31 8.11 -6.94
C GLN A 115 3.27 6.94 -7.14
N VAL A 116 3.00 6.08 -8.11
CA VAL A 116 3.88 4.95 -8.43
C VAL A 116 5.27 5.44 -8.84
N ASN A 117 5.35 6.50 -9.66
CA ASN A 117 6.62 7.05 -10.08
C ASN A 117 7.44 7.62 -8.92
N ILE A 118 6.78 8.26 -7.94
CA ILE A 118 7.46 8.73 -6.71
C ILE A 118 8.08 7.55 -5.97
N ALA A 119 7.34 6.47 -5.79
CA ALA A 119 7.86 5.28 -5.11
C ALA A 119 9.05 4.68 -5.87
N LEU A 120 8.95 4.54 -7.18
CA LEU A 120 10.02 4.00 -8.01
C LEU A 120 11.28 4.88 -7.94
N GLU A 121 11.14 6.20 -7.96
CA GLU A 121 12.27 7.12 -7.83
C GLU A 121 12.97 6.97 -6.48
N VAL A 122 12.21 6.89 -5.40
CA VAL A 122 12.79 6.71 -4.05
C VAL A 122 13.56 5.38 -3.97
N LEU A 123 12.97 4.31 -4.46
CA LEU A 123 13.61 2.99 -4.45
C LEU A 123 14.90 3.00 -5.29
N ASP A 124 14.86 3.62 -6.45
CA ASP A 124 16.02 3.73 -7.33
C ASP A 124 17.16 4.50 -6.65
N GLN A 125 16.85 5.63 -6.02
CA GLN A 125 17.82 6.43 -5.27
C GLN A 125 18.47 5.66 -4.13
N LEU A 126 17.74 4.73 -3.52
CA LEU A 126 18.24 3.93 -2.40
C LEU A 126 18.82 2.59 -2.85
N GLY A 127 18.85 2.32 -4.14
CA GLY A 127 19.38 1.07 -4.69
C GLY A 127 18.52 -0.15 -4.41
N LEU A 128 17.23 0.04 -4.23
CA LEU A 128 16.29 -1.04 -3.93
C LEU A 128 15.43 -1.38 -5.14
N LYS A 129 15.10 -2.66 -5.28
CA LYS A 129 14.20 -3.15 -6.33
C LYS A 129 13.03 -3.88 -5.69
N ILE A 130 11.90 -3.20 -5.60
CA ILE A 130 10.68 -3.74 -5.03
C ILE A 130 9.54 -3.42 -6.00
N PRO A 131 8.69 -4.39 -6.36
CA PRO A 131 7.53 -4.11 -7.21
C PRO A 131 6.61 -3.09 -6.58
N VAL A 132 6.13 -2.13 -7.38
CA VAL A 132 5.21 -1.08 -6.94
C VAL A 132 3.99 -1.08 -7.85
N CYS A 133 2.81 -1.12 -7.27
CA CYS A 133 1.57 -0.89 -8.02
C CYS A 133 0.80 0.27 -7.43
N GLY A 134 -0.05 0.89 -8.25
CA GLY A 134 -0.97 1.92 -7.83
C GLY A 134 -2.40 1.44 -7.99
N MET A 135 -3.29 1.96 -7.16
CA MET A 135 -4.72 1.73 -7.30
C MET A 135 -5.33 2.89 -8.08
N VAL A 136 -5.88 2.58 -9.25
CA VAL A 136 -6.53 3.58 -10.09
C VAL A 136 -8.01 3.60 -9.76
N LYS A 137 -8.53 4.79 -9.43
CA LYS A 137 -9.93 4.97 -9.05
C LYS A 137 -10.72 5.61 -10.18
N ASP A 138 -12.01 5.24 -10.25
CA ASP A 138 -12.95 5.87 -11.17
C ASP A 138 -13.52 7.18 -10.59
N ASP A 139 -14.46 7.81 -11.30
CA ASP A 139 -15.06 9.07 -10.88
C ASP A 139 -15.88 8.94 -9.58
N HIS A 140 -16.22 7.73 -9.17
CA HIS A 140 -16.96 7.45 -7.93
C HIS A 140 -16.02 6.98 -6.79
N HIS A 141 -14.72 7.15 -6.95
CA HIS A 141 -13.69 6.72 -5.99
C HIS A 141 -13.62 5.21 -5.77
N ASN A 142 -14.18 4.41 -6.71
CA ASN A 142 -14.03 2.96 -6.70
C ASN A 142 -12.78 2.56 -7.48
N THR A 143 -12.09 1.53 -7.00
CA THR A 143 -10.92 1.02 -7.71
C THR A 143 -11.35 0.38 -9.04
N ARG A 144 -10.88 0.92 -10.15
CA ARG A 144 -11.17 0.39 -11.49
C ARG A 144 -10.03 -0.44 -12.07
N GLY A 145 -8.83 -0.32 -11.52
CA GLY A 145 -7.67 -1.03 -12.04
C GLY A 145 -6.44 -0.83 -11.17
N LEU A 146 -5.38 -1.52 -11.56
CA LEU A 146 -4.06 -1.38 -10.96
C LEU A 146 -3.10 -0.80 -12.00
N TYR A 147 -2.19 0.04 -11.56
CA TYR A 147 -1.13 0.59 -12.41
C TYR A 147 0.18 -0.12 -12.08
N TYR A 148 0.74 -0.84 -13.06
CA TYR A 148 1.94 -1.63 -12.85
C TYR A 148 2.74 -1.73 -14.15
N ASN A 149 4.05 -1.56 -14.09
CA ASN A 149 4.94 -1.59 -15.27
C ASN A 149 4.48 -0.65 -16.39
N ASN A 150 4.05 0.57 -16.03
CA ASN A 150 3.58 1.60 -16.95
C ASN A 150 2.28 1.25 -17.70
N VAL A 151 1.52 0.28 -17.18
CA VAL A 151 0.25 -0.16 -17.78
C VAL A 151 -0.84 -0.17 -16.72
N GLU A 152 -2.02 0.31 -17.08
CA GLU A 152 -3.20 0.16 -16.25
C GLU A 152 -3.82 -1.21 -16.53
N ILE A 153 -3.96 -2.01 -15.48
CA ILE A 153 -4.55 -3.35 -15.55
C ILE A 153 -5.97 -3.27 -15.02
N PRO A 154 -7.01 -3.41 -15.87
CA PRO A 154 -8.39 -3.40 -15.39
C PRO A 154 -8.62 -4.58 -14.46
N ILE A 155 -9.38 -4.37 -13.40
CA ILE A 155 -9.71 -5.45 -12.48
C ILE A 155 -11.21 -5.72 -12.49
N ASP A 156 -11.58 -6.98 -12.21
CA ASP A 156 -12.96 -7.37 -12.06
C ASP A 156 -13.47 -6.90 -10.70
N THR A 157 -14.47 -6.02 -10.70
CA THR A 157 -15.05 -5.49 -9.47
C THR A 157 -15.79 -6.54 -8.65
N HIS A 158 -16.07 -7.71 -9.24
CA HIS A 158 -16.69 -8.84 -8.55
C HIS A 158 -15.67 -9.81 -7.97
N SER A 159 -14.38 -9.62 -8.25
CA SER A 159 -13.32 -10.47 -7.72
C SER A 159 -13.03 -10.14 -6.26
N GLU A 160 -12.44 -11.09 -5.54
CA GLU A 160 -12.03 -10.90 -4.16
C GLU A 160 -10.86 -9.93 -4.01
N GLY A 161 -10.03 -9.80 -5.04
CA GLY A 161 -8.91 -8.89 -5.05
C GLY A 161 -9.29 -7.42 -5.04
N PHE A 162 -10.50 -7.09 -5.46
CA PHE A 162 -10.99 -5.71 -5.49
C PHE A 162 -11.19 -5.12 -4.09
N LYS A 163 -11.81 -5.88 -3.20
CA LYS A 163 -12.28 -5.36 -1.91
C LYS A 163 -11.19 -5.05 -0.89
N PRO A 164 -10.15 -5.88 -0.71
CA PRO A 164 -9.11 -5.59 0.29
C PRO A 164 -8.10 -4.55 -0.17
N VAL A 165 -8.05 -4.23 -1.44
CA VAL A 165 -7.20 -3.16 -1.95
C VAL A 165 -7.76 -1.79 -1.59
N SER A 166 -9.06 -1.70 -1.33
CA SER A 166 -9.73 -0.50 -0.82
C SER A 166 -9.70 -0.52 0.71
N TYR A 167 -8.65 -0.01 1.30
CA TYR A 167 -8.42 -0.04 2.75
C TYR A 167 -8.82 1.25 3.48
N THR A 168 -9.73 1.94 2.93
CA THR A 168 -10.34 3.10 3.59
C THR A 168 -11.53 2.66 4.44
#